data_90416e209e150006a4658294a2d444f4
#
_entry.id   90416e209e150006a4658294a2d444f4
#
_cell.length_a   1.000
_cell.length_b   1.000
_cell.length_c   1.000
_cell.angle_alpha   90.00
_cell.angle_beta   90.00
_cell.angle_gamma   90.00
#
_symmetry.space_group_name_H-M   'P 1'
#
loop_
_entity.id
_entity.type
_entity.pdbx_description
1 polymer ?
#
loop_
_entity_poly.entity_id
_entity_poly.type
_entity_poly.pdbx_seq_one_letter_code
_entity_poly.pdbx_strand_id
1 'polypeptide(L)'
;MGTAGWQNHCLHRKCLFFQGEGLYFRAMNRDTDSPLDEQFWTNRYQQGQTGWDIGYPSVPLQEYINQLSNKELNILIPGCGNAWEAAYLLEKGFTHVTVLDISAELVSRIKERFAGQPVKIIHQDFFQHDEQYNLILEQTFFCALDPSLRPAYVQQMHSLLKPGGKLAGILFNRFFKGGPPFGGNKEEYELLFSPLFSIKKMELCYNSIPPRRGTELFFILQKNY
;
A
#
# COMPACT_ATOMS: atom_id res chain seq x y z
N MET A 1 -19.02 -60.55 -44.40
CA MET A 1 -17.81 -59.75 -44.59
C MET A 1 -18.12 -58.40 -43.98
N GLY A 2 -17.80 -58.20 -42.70
CA GLY A 2 -18.17 -57.05 -41.92
C GLY A 2 -16.94 -56.35 -41.43
N THR A 3 -16.88 -55.05 -41.60
CA THR A 3 -15.86 -54.17 -41.06
C THR A 3 -16.39 -53.49 -39.81
N ALA A 4 -15.74 -53.79 -38.67
CA ALA A 4 -16.08 -53.23 -37.39
C ALA A 4 -15.49 -51.83 -37.23
N GLY A 5 -16.34 -50.84 -36.94
CA GLY A 5 -15.93 -49.50 -36.55
C GLY A 5 -15.70 -49.41 -35.04
N TRP A 6 -14.57 -48.86 -34.65
CA TRP A 6 -14.20 -48.59 -33.25
C TRP A 6 -14.79 -47.26 -32.83
N GLN A 7 -15.73 -47.27 -31.86
CA GLN A 7 -16.20 -46.08 -31.18
C GLN A 7 -15.37 -45.88 -29.92
N ASN A 8 -14.69 -44.74 -29.80
CA ASN A 8 -14.02 -44.29 -28.63
C ASN A 8 -14.98 -43.84 -27.54
N HIS A 9 -15.07 -44.63 -26.45
CA HIS A 9 -15.75 -44.24 -25.22
C HIS A 9 -14.82 -43.41 -24.36
N CYS A 10 -15.10 -42.11 -24.29
CA CYS A 10 -14.45 -41.23 -23.32
C CYS A 10 -15.11 -41.41 -21.96
N LEU A 11 -14.38 -42.01 -21.00
CA LEU A 11 -14.81 -42.24 -19.63
C LEU A 11 -14.85 -40.90 -18.86
N HIS A 12 -16.04 -40.47 -18.47
CA HIS A 12 -16.26 -39.36 -17.57
C HIS A 12 -15.73 -39.71 -16.16
N ARG A 13 -14.61 -39.13 -15.77
CA ARG A 13 -14.23 -39.05 -14.35
C ARG A 13 -15.09 -37.97 -13.69
N LYS A 14 -16.00 -38.38 -12.83
CA LYS A 14 -16.68 -37.50 -11.87
C LYS A 14 -15.67 -36.93 -10.91
N CYS A 15 -15.30 -35.66 -11.07
CA CYS A 15 -14.68 -34.91 -10.00
C CYS A 15 -15.75 -34.58 -8.96
N LEU A 16 -15.58 -35.09 -7.77
CA LEU A 16 -16.35 -34.72 -6.58
C LEU A 16 -16.00 -33.25 -6.26
N PHE A 17 -16.97 -32.36 -6.46
CA PHE A 17 -16.88 -30.99 -5.95
C PHE A 17 -17.12 -31.03 -4.44
N PHE A 18 -16.11 -30.75 -3.68
CA PHE A 18 -16.26 -30.31 -2.30
C PHE A 18 -16.87 -28.91 -2.33
N GLN A 19 -18.10 -28.79 -1.84
CA GLN A 19 -18.70 -27.51 -1.50
C GLN A 19 -18.03 -27.01 -0.20
N GLY A 20 -16.92 -26.26 -0.34
CA GLY A 20 -16.43 -25.37 0.70
C GLY A 20 -16.89 -23.97 0.33
N GLU A 21 -17.50 -23.28 1.27
CA GLU A 21 -17.93 -21.89 1.10
C GLU A 21 -16.70 -21.00 0.83
N GLY A 22 -16.34 -20.88 -0.43
CA GLY A 22 -15.30 -19.97 -0.89
C GLY A 22 -15.84 -18.54 -0.82
N LEU A 23 -15.20 -17.72 0.00
CA LEU A 23 -15.31 -16.26 -0.09
C LEU A 23 -15.10 -15.83 -1.53
N TYR A 24 -16.19 -15.51 -2.23
CA TYR A 24 -16.14 -14.94 -3.56
C TYR A 24 -15.61 -13.52 -3.46
N PHE A 25 -14.32 -13.32 -3.75
CA PHE A 25 -13.82 -12.02 -4.18
C PHE A 25 -14.57 -11.66 -5.47
N ARG A 26 -15.59 -10.84 -5.33
CA ARG A 26 -16.33 -10.29 -6.46
C ARG A 26 -15.36 -9.36 -7.20
N ALA A 27 -14.87 -9.79 -8.37
CA ALA A 27 -14.13 -8.93 -9.26
C ALA A 27 -14.99 -7.69 -9.53
N MET A 28 -14.57 -6.56 -8.96
CA MET A 28 -15.20 -5.28 -9.27
C MET A 28 -14.83 -4.92 -10.70
N ASN A 29 -15.82 -4.67 -11.54
CA ASN A 29 -15.62 -4.12 -12.86
C ASN A 29 -14.80 -2.83 -12.74
N ARG A 30 -13.62 -2.82 -13.31
CA ARG A 30 -12.80 -1.62 -13.44
C ARG A 30 -13.41 -0.75 -14.53
N ASP A 31 -13.71 0.49 -14.23
CA ASP A 31 -14.08 1.49 -15.26
C ASP A 31 -12.84 1.97 -16.05
N THR A 32 -11.63 1.41 -15.79
CA THR A 32 -10.41 1.73 -16.53
C THR A 32 -9.64 0.45 -16.84
N ASP A 33 -9.51 0.13 -18.12
CA ASP A 33 -8.63 -0.94 -18.65
C ASP A 33 -7.14 -0.56 -18.60
N SER A 34 -6.79 0.62 -18.09
CA SER A 34 -5.42 1.11 -18.03
C SER A 34 -4.69 0.56 -16.80
N PRO A 35 -3.47 0.02 -16.96
CA PRO A 35 -2.66 -0.40 -15.82
C PRO A 35 -2.34 0.80 -14.92
N LEU A 36 -2.24 0.55 -13.59
CA LEU A 36 -1.86 1.57 -12.60
C LEU A 36 -0.32 1.70 -12.56
N ASP A 37 0.27 2.00 -13.70
CA ASP A 37 1.70 2.09 -13.93
C ASP A 37 2.25 3.51 -13.75
N GLU A 38 3.53 3.70 -14.04
CA GLU A 38 4.21 5.00 -14.00
C GLU A 38 3.49 6.05 -14.84
N GLN A 39 3.05 5.70 -16.05
CA GLN A 39 2.40 6.65 -16.96
C GLN A 39 1.04 7.11 -16.41
N PHE A 40 0.28 6.19 -15.82
CA PHE A 40 -1.01 6.52 -15.19
C PHE A 40 -0.82 7.57 -14.09
N TRP A 41 0.14 7.34 -13.17
CA TRP A 41 0.37 8.25 -12.05
C TRP A 41 0.99 9.58 -12.50
N THR A 42 1.94 9.56 -13.43
CA THR A 42 2.53 10.77 -14.02
C THR A 42 1.45 11.64 -14.65
N ASN A 43 0.54 11.08 -15.44
CA ASN A 43 -0.57 11.82 -16.04
C ASN A 43 -1.47 12.48 -14.99
N ARG A 44 -1.75 11.81 -13.88
CA ARG A 44 -2.54 12.38 -12.76
C ARG A 44 -1.88 13.62 -12.18
N TYR A 45 -0.57 13.59 -11.95
CA TYR A 45 0.18 14.74 -11.46
C TYR A 45 0.22 15.87 -12.47
N GLN A 46 0.44 15.60 -13.76
CA GLN A 46 0.45 16.59 -14.82
C GLN A 46 -0.90 17.30 -14.99
N GLN A 47 -1.99 16.55 -14.82
CA GLN A 47 -3.35 17.07 -14.98
C GLN A 47 -3.92 17.69 -13.70
N GLY A 48 -3.15 17.72 -12.59
CA GLY A 48 -3.64 18.22 -11.30
C GLY A 48 -4.75 17.37 -10.68
N GLN A 49 -4.90 16.11 -11.12
CA GLN A 49 -5.90 15.16 -10.60
C GLN A 49 -5.38 14.46 -9.35
N THR A 50 -5.01 15.22 -8.35
CA THR A 50 -4.35 14.77 -7.12
C THR A 50 -5.27 14.93 -5.88
N GLY A 51 -6.55 14.57 -6.03
CA GLY A 51 -7.55 14.72 -4.96
C GLY A 51 -7.27 13.96 -3.66
N TRP A 52 -6.29 13.06 -3.65
CA TRP A 52 -5.78 12.41 -2.44
C TRP A 52 -4.82 13.29 -1.64
N ASP A 53 -4.16 14.25 -2.28
CA ASP A 53 -3.20 15.16 -1.66
C ASP A 53 -3.93 16.24 -0.85
N ILE A 54 -3.64 16.29 0.43
CA ILE A 54 -4.25 17.24 1.35
C ILE A 54 -3.40 18.51 1.56
N GLY A 55 -2.21 18.58 0.93
CA GLY A 55 -1.31 19.72 0.98
C GLY A 55 -0.45 19.84 2.24
N TYR A 56 -0.52 18.86 3.15
CA TYR A 56 0.24 18.80 4.40
C TYR A 56 0.34 17.33 4.90
N PRO A 57 1.28 17.03 5.84
CA PRO A 57 1.36 15.69 6.40
C PRO A 57 0.09 15.32 7.16
N SER A 58 -0.37 14.08 7.03
CA SER A 58 -1.62 13.65 7.67
C SER A 58 -1.53 13.76 9.19
N VAL A 59 -2.58 14.28 9.82
CA VAL A 59 -2.61 14.52 11.28
C VAL A 59 -2.33 13.25 12.08
N PRO A 60 -2.89 12.07 11.76
CA PRO A 60 -2.58 10.84 12.47
C PRO A 60 -1.10 10.46 12.40
N LEU A 61 -0.45 10.65 11.25
CA LEU A 61 0.98 10.36 11.12
C LEU A 61 1.84 11.42 11.83
N GLN A 62 1.45 12.69 11.84
CA GLN A 62 2.12 13.71 12.64
C GLN A 62 2.12 13.33 14.13
N GLU A 63 0.97 12.93 14.67
CA GLU A 63 0.87 12.50 16.08
C GLU A 63 1.71 11.24 16.36
N TYR A 64 1.75 10.30 15.43
CA TYR A 64 2.59 9.11 15.55
C TYR A 64 4.08 9.47 15.50
N ILE A 65 4.51 10.29 14.56
CA ILE A 65 5.90 10.76 14.43
C ILE A 65 6.36 11.52 15.68
N ASN A 66 5.49 12.32 16.29
CA ASN A 66 5.80 13.06 17.52
C ASN A 66 6.09 12.17 18.73
N GLN A 67 5.63 10.91 18.73
CA GLN A 67 5.90 9.94 19.78
C GLN A 67 7.22 9.19 19.59
N LEU A 68 7.88 9.34 18.42
CA LEU A 68 9.13 8.65 18.11
C LEU A 68 10.31 9.39 18.73
N SER A 69 10.95 8.79 19.73
CA SER A 69 12.11 9.35 20.43
C SER A 69 13.44 9.10 19.72
N ASN A 70 13.59 7.91 19.11
CA ASN A 70 14.83 7.56 18.39
C ASN A 70 14.86 8.23 17.01
N LYS A 71 15.77 9.19 16.81
CA LYS A 71 15.93 9.94 15.56
C LYS A 71 16.79 9.23 14.51
N GLU A 72 17.47 8.15 14.91
CA GLU A 72 18.34 7.34 14.05
C GLU A 72 17.58 6.22 13.31
N LEU A 73 16.25 6.22 13.36
CA LEU A 73 15.46 5.25 12.64
C LEU A 73 15.63 5.43 11.13
N ASN A 74 15.96 4.36 10.41
CA ASN A 74 15.82 4.32 8.95
C ASN A 74 14.33 4.21 8.60
N ILE A 75 13.80 5.21 7.91
CA ILE A 75 12.36 5.34 7.62
C ILE A 75 12.13 5.33 6.12
N LEU A 76 11.17 4.53 5.65
CA LEU A 76 10.69 4.53 4.26
C LEU A 76 9.28 5.10 4.18
N ILE A 77 9.03 5.89 3.14
CA ILE A 77 7.69 6.32 2.72
C ILE A 77 7.51 5.91 1.25
N PRO A 78 6.88 4.76 0.96
CA PRO A 78 6.62 4.32 -0.41
C PRO A 78 5.39 5.02 -0.99
N GLY A 79 5.38 5.25 -2.32
CA GLY A 79 4.32 5.99 -2.99
C GLY A 79 4.14 7.38 -2.35
N CYS A 80 5.26 8.06 -2.15
CA CYS A 80 5.35 9.21 -1.24
C CYS A 80 4.57 10.45 -1.70
N GLY A 81 4.10 10.49 -2.94
CA GLY A 81 3.43 11.66 -3.48
C GLY A 81 4.28 12.93 -3.31
N ASN A 82 3.71 14.01 -2.84
CA ASN A 82 4.45 15.24 -2.56
C ASN A 82 5.34 15.17 -1.31
N ALA A 83 5.50 14.01 -0.68
CA ALA A 83 6.42 13.74 0.44
C ALA A 83 6.23 14.68 1.64
N TRP A 84 4.98 14.98 2.01
CA TRP A 84 4.67 15.85 3.14
C TRP A 84 5.14 15.27 4.46
N GLU A 85 4.98 13.95 4.66
CA GLU A 85 5.46 13.24 5.85
C GLU A 85 6.99 13.28 5.95
N ALA A 86 7.70 13.22 4.82
CA ALA A 86 9.17 13.37 4.82
C ALA A 86 9.60 14.76 5.28
N ALA A 87 8.95 15.82 4.79
CA ALA A 87 9.22 17.17 5.27
C ALA A 87 9.01 17.30 6.79
N TYR A 88 7.95 16.71 7.30
CA TYR A 88 7.66 16.73 8.73
C TYR A 88 8.69 15.92 9.55
N LEU A 89 9.11 14.75 9.05
CA LEU A 89 10.19 13.97 9.69
C LEU A 89 11.48 14.77 9.79
N LEU A 90 11.89 15.46 8.72
CA LEU A 90 13.07 16.31 8.73
C LEU A 90 12.94 17.46 9.74
N GLU A 91 11.77 18.12 9.80
CA GLU A 91 11.47 19.14 10.82
C GLU A 91 11.61 18.60 12.24
N LYS A 92 11.24 17.33 12.47
CA LYS A 92 11.37 16.65 13.78
C LYS A 92 12.77 16.06 14.03
N GLY A 93 13.73 16.31 13.16
CA GLY A 93 15.14 15.94 13.34
C GLY A 93 15.49 14.51 12.93
N PHE A 94 14.66 13.84 12.12
CA PHE A 94 15.02 12.57 11.49
C PHE A 94 15.88 12.84 10.25
N THR A 95 17.00 12.13 10.11
CA THR A 95 17.96 12.33 9.02
C THR A 95 18.11 11.11 8.10
N HIS A 96 17.53 9.98 8.46
CA HIS A 96 17.59 8.73 7.68
C HIS A 96 16.22 8.44 7.05
N VAL A 97 15.75 9.37 6.22
CA VAL A 97 14.45 9.29 5.55
C VAL A 97 14.64 8.93 4.08
N THR A 98 13.98 7.88 3.63
CA THR A 98 13.90 7.48 2.23
C THR A 98 12.48 7.63 1.74
N VAL A 99 12.30 8.26 0.59
CA VAL A 99 11.03 8.33 -0.13
C VAL A 99 11.16 7.65 -1.47
N LEU A 100 10.11 6.97 -1.89
CA LEU A 100 10.09 6.21 -3.14
C LEU A 100 8.78 6.49 -3.87
N ASP A 101 8.87 6.74 -5.17
CA ASP A 101 7.70 6.85 -6.04
C ASP A 101 8.02 6.31 -7.43
N ILE A 102 6.98 5.84 -8.13
CA ILE A 102 7.09 5.30 -9.48
C ILE A 102 7.09 6.41 -10.55
N SER A 103 6.57 7.60 -10.25
CA SER A 103 6.50 8.71 -11.21
C SER A 103 7.82 9.48 -11.27
N ALA A 104 8.53 9.37 -12.41
CA ALA A 104 9.79 10.08 -12.65
C ALA A 104 9.63 11.61 -12.54
N GLU A 105 8.53 12.15 -13.06
CA GLU A 105 8.25 13.59 -13.00
C GLU A 105 8.06 14.07 -11.56
N LEU A 106 7.27 13.34 -10.77
CA LEU A 106 7.08 13.66 -9.36
C LEU A 106 8.40 13.59 -8.59
N VAL A 107 9.19 12.54 -8.81
CA VAL A 107 10.51 12.36 -8.19
C VAL A 107 11.45 13.52 -8.53
N SER A 108 11.43 14.03 -9.78
CA SER A 108 12.22 15.20 -10.15
C SER A 108 11.82 16.42 -9.34
N ARG A 109 10.52 16.72 -9.22
CA ARG A 109 10.01 17.84 -8.42
C ARG A 109 10.36 17.72 -6.93
N ILE A 110 10.30 16.50 -6.39
CA ILE A 110 10.68 16.25 -4.99
C ILE A 110 12.18 16.48 -4.80
N LYS A 111 13.03 16.02 -5.73
CA LYS A 111 14.48 16.28 -5.69
C LYS A 111 14.82 17.76 -5.66
N GLU A 112 14.14 18.56 -6.45
CA GLU A 112 14.30 20.03 -6.43
C GLU A 112 13.86 20.62 -5.08
N ARG A 113 12.69 20.22 -4.58
CA ARG A 113 12.14 20.69 -3.29
C ARG A 113 13.03 20.36 -2.10
N PHE A 114 13.64 19.21 -2.08
CA PHE A 114 14.49 18.72 -0.97
C PHE A 114 15.99 18.91 -1.26
N ALA A 115 16.38 19.75 -2.22
CA ALA A 115 17.78 19.99 -2.52
C ALA A 115 18.56 20.42 -1.27
N GLY A 116 19.66 19.70 -0.98
CA GLY A 116 20.49 19.96 0.19
C GLY A 116 19.94 19.45 1.53
N GLN A 117 18.81 18.76 1.55
CA GLN A 117 18.24 18.14 2.76
C GLN A 117 18.61 16.63 2.86
N PRO A 118 18.72 16.08 4.08
CA PRO A 118 19.11 14.68 4.29
C PRO A 118 17.95 13.71 4.06
N VAL A 119 17.46 13.65 2.81
CA VAL A 119 16.44 12.71 2.37
C VAL A 119 16.91 11.97 1.13
N LYS A 120 16.77 10.63 1.14
CA LYS A 120 17.06 9.79 -0.02
C LYS A 120 15.79 9.69 -0.86
N ILE A 121 15.87 10.09 -2.13
CA ILE A 121 14.73 10.13 -3.05
C ILE A 121 14.98 9.13 -4.19
N ILE A 122 14.11 8.14 -4.32
CA ILE A 122 14.24 7.02 -5.24
C ILE A 122 13.11 7.04 -6.26
N HIS A 123 13.46 6.98 -7.55
CA HIS A 123 12.54 6.67 -8.64
C HIS A 123 12.61 5.16 -8.88
N GLN A 124 11.60 4.41 -8.47
CA GLN A 124 11.59 2.95 -8.59
C GLN A 124 10.18 2.40 -8.39
N ASP A 125 9.90 1.24 -8.99
CA ASP A 125 8.76 0.43 -8.61
C ASP A 125 8.98 -0.14 -7.19
N PHE A 126 8.01 0.08 -6.31
CA PHE A 126 8.02 -0.42 -4.94
C PHE A 126 8.32 -1.92 -4.83
N PHE A 127 7.81 -2.72 -5.75
CA PHE A 127 8.01 -4.17 -5.74
C PHE A 127 9.43 -4.62 -6.12
N GLN A 128 10.27 -3.71 -6.62
CA GLN A 128 11.68 -3.96 -6.94
C GLN A 128 12.64 -3.41 -5.87
N HIS A 129 12.10 -2.74 -4.83
CA HIS A 129 12.93 -2.18 -3.77
C HIS A 129 13.38 -3.26 -2.78
N ASP A 130 14.62 -3.20 -2.26
CA ASP A 130 15.24 -4.26 -1.46
C ASP A 130 15.99 -3.79 -0.19
N GLU A 131 16.01 -2.48 0.08
CA GLU A 131 16.64 -1.95 1.30
C GLU A 131 15.77 -2.20 2.55
N GLN A 132 16.40 -2.25 3.74
CA GLN A 132 15.70 -2.55 4.98
C GLN A 132 15.60 -1.36 5.94
N TYR A 133 14.43 -1.23 6.56
CA TYR A 133 14.03 -0.09 7.36
C TYR A 133 13.58 -0.49 8.78
N ASN A 134 13.71 0.45 9.71
CA ASN A 134 13.16 0.29 11.06
C ASN A 134 11.68 0.62 11.12
N LEU A 135 11.25 1.54 10.25
CA LEU A 135 9.88 2.01 10.15
C LEU A 135 9.50 2.25 8.68
N ILE A 136 8.31 1.83 8.31
CA ILE A 136 7.68 2.22 7.05
C ILE A 136 6.42 3.00 7.39
N LEU A 137 6.23 4.18 6.77
CA LEU A 137 5.02 4.98 6.92
C LEU A 137 4.13 4.84 5.69
N GLU A 138 2.89 4.45 5.91
CA GLU A 138 1.87 4.24 4.88
C GLU A 138 0.87 5.39 4.87
N GLN A 139 0.78 6.08 3.74
CA GLN A 139 -0.22 7.11 3.51
C GLN A 139 -0.73 7.05 2.06
N THR A 140 -1.95 6.56 1.88
CA THR A 140 -2.66 6.51 0.59
C THR A 140 -1.96 5.74 -0.55
N PHE A 141 -0.97 4.91 -0.22
CA PHE A 141 -0.28 4.07 -1.20
C PHE A 141 -0.95 2.70 -1.36
N PHE A 142 -1.30 2.01 -0.26
CA PHE A 142 -2.02 0.74 -0.32
C PHE A 142 -3.32 0.82 -1.10
N CYS A 143 -4.07 1.90 -0.91
CA CYS A 143 -5.33 2.14 -1.61
C CYS A 143 -5.15 2.55 -3.09
N ALA A 144 -3.94 2.89 -3.50
CA ALA A 144 -3.59 3.22 -4.87
C ALA A 144 -3.26 1.97 -5.72
N LEU A 145 -2.91 0.86 -5.06
CA LEU A 145 -2.56 -0.40 -5.71
C LEU A 145 -3.81 -1.21 -6.09
N ASP A 146 -3.73 -1.92 -7.21
CA ASP A 146 -4.75 -2.90 -7.57
C ASP A 146 -4.94 -3.91 -6.43
N PRO A 147 -6.17 -4.22 -6.00
CA PRO A 147 -6.41 -5.18 -4.92
C PRO A 147 -5.79 -6.56 -5.13
N SER A 148 -5.57 -6.99 -6.37
CA SER A 148 -4.87 -8.24 -6.66
C SER A 148 -3.40 -8.23 -6.20
N LEU A 149 -2.79 -7.06 -6.04
CA LEU A 149 -1.41 -6.89 -5.57
C LEU A 149 -1.27 -6.86 -4.04
N ARG A 150 -2.37 -6.86 -3.29
CA ARG A 150 -2.34 -6.79 -1.81
C ARG A 150 -1.51 -7.88 -1.15
N PRO A 151 -1.58 -9.15 -1.57
CA PRO A 151 -0.69 -10.18 -1.01
C PRO A 151 0.78 -9.89 -1.27
N ALA A 152 1.13 -9.47 -2.49
CA ALA A 152 2.49 -9.09 -2.84
C ALA A 152 2.98 -7.85 -2.05
N TYR A 153 2.10 -6.86 -1.84
CA TYR A 153 2.39 -5.69 -1.01
C TYR A 153 2.74 -6.11 0.43
N VAL A 154 1.98 -7.01 1.04
CA VAL A 154 2.23 -7.49 2.40
C VAL A 154 3.58 -8.20 2.50
N GLN A 155 3.91 -9.06 1.52
CA GLN A 155 5.21 -9.72 1.43
C GLN A 155 6.35 -8.71 1.29
N GLN A 156 6.17 -7.71 0.42
CA GLN A 156 7.17 -6.68 0.18
C GLN A 156 7.38 -5.81 1.42
N MET A 157 6.31 -5.33 2.07
CA MET A 157 6.43 -4.58 3.33
C MET A 157 7.16 -5.37 4.42
N HIS A 158 6.88 -6.68 4.50
CA HIS A 158 7.57 -7.55 5.44
C HIS A 158 9.05 -7.70 5.09
N SER A 159 9.43 -7.86 3.82
CA SER A 159 10.82 -7.99 3.39
C SER A 159 11.63 -6.72 3.68
N LEU A 160 11.03 -5.56 3.45
CA LEU A 160 11.65 -4.25 3.65
C LEU A 160 11.80 -3.84 5.11
N LEU A 161 11.20 -4.55 6.06
CA LEU A 161 11.37 -4.26 7.48
C LEU A 161 12.51 -5.08 8.09
N LYS A 162 13.33 -4.44 8.91
CA LYS A 162 14.27 -5.11 9.80
C LYS A 162 13.51 -5.95 10.85
N PRO A 163 14.12 -6.98 11.46
CA PRO A 163 13.49 -7.70 12.57
C PRO A 163 12.96 -6.73 13.65
N GLY A 164 11.71 -6.89 14.06
CA GLY A 164 11.05 -6.00 15.01
C GLY A 164 10.66 -4.63 14.45
N GLY A 165 10.97 -4.33 13.20
CA GLY A 165 10.56 -3.11 12.51
C GLY A 165 9.04 -2.97 12.39
N LYS A 166 8.57 -1.77 12.17
CA LYS A 166 7.13 -1.44 12.17
C LYS A 166 6.67 -0.86 10.85
N LEU A 167 5.46 -1.24 10.46
CA LEU A 167 4.67 -0.56 9.43
C LEU A 167 3.54 0.18 10.15
N ALA A 168 3.48 1.50 10.01
CA ALA A 168 2.43 2.33 10.61
C ALA A 168 1.80 3.23 9.55
N GLY A 169 0.48 3.41 9.62
CA GLY A 169 -0.19 4.19 8.59
C GLY A 169 -1.70 4.26 8.73
N ILE A 170 -2.33 4.61 7.61
CA ILE A 170 -3.76 4.83 7.53
C ILE A 170 -4.31 4.01 6.36
N LEU A 171 -5.39 3.25 6.61
CA LEU A 171 -6.13 2.50 5.60
C LEU A 171 -7.57 2.98 5.54
N PHE A 172 -8.18 2.98 4.35
CA PHE A 172 -9.60 3.26 4.24
C PHE A 172 -10.45 2.09 4.79
N ASN A 173 -11.32 2.40 5.74
CA ASN A 173 -12.34 1.49 6.28
C ASN A 173 -13.69 1.76 5.62
N ARG A 174 -13.71 1.69 4.30
CA ARG A 174 -14.91 1.86 3.47
C ARG A 174 -14.67 1.31 2.08
N PHE A 175 -15.74 1.00 1.36
CA PHE A 175 -15.66 0.64 -0.06
C PHE A 175 -15.84 1.86 -0.95
N PHE A 176 -15.16 1.86 -2.08
CA PHE A 176 -15.33 2.83 -3.16
C PHE A 176 -15.91 2.12 -4.38
N LYS A 177 -16.70 2.84 -5.17
CA LYS A 177 -17.16 2.36 -6.47
C LYS A 177 -16.03 2.59 -7.49
N GLY A 178 -15.39 1.51 -7.93
CA GLY A 178 -14.19 1.59 -8.78
C GLY A 178 -12.91 1.84 -7.96
N GLY A 179 -11.92 2.45 -8.58
CA GLY A 179 -10.64 2.80 -7.94
C GLY A 179 -9.61 3.26 -8.97
N PRO A 180 -8.42 3.77 -8.60
CA PRO A 180 -8.07 4.15 -7.24
C PRO A 180 -8.85 5.36 -6.71
N PRO A 181 -9.07 5.52 -5.38
CA PRO A 181 -8.60 4.64 -4.33
C PRO A 181 -9.43 3.36 -4.21
N PHE A 182 -8.78 2.26 -3.77
CA PHE A 182 -9.45 1.02 -3.40
C PHE A 182 -9.57 0.94 -1.88
N GLY A 183 -10.78 0.71 -1.40
CA GLY A 183 -11.01 0.56 0.03
C GLY A 183 -11.03 -0.89 0.50
N GLY A 184 -11.56 -1.10 1.70
CA GLY A 184 -11.77 -2.39 2.33
C GLY A 184 -12.31 -2.19 3.74
N ASN A 185 -12.10 -3.18 4.60
CA ASN A 185 -12.54 -3.14 5.99
C ASN A 185 -11.48 -3.75 6.93
N LYS A 186 -11.68 -3.53 8.22
CA LYS A 186 -10.77 -3.98 9.27
C LYS A 186 -10.53 -5.48 9.23
N GLU A 187 -11.59 -6.26 9.09
CA GLU A 187 -11.57 -7.73 9.12
C GLU A 187 -10.73 -8.29 7.96
N GLU A 188 -10.90 -7.74 6.76
CA GLU A 188 -10.08 -8.10 5.59
C GLU A 188 -8.60 -7.77 5.81
N TYR A 189 -8.30 -6.62 6.39
CA TYR A 189 -6.93 -6.21 6.64
C TYR A 189 -6.28 -7.03 7.74
N GLU A 190 -7.00 -7.37 8.82
CA GLU A 190 -6.49 -8.26 9.86
C GLU A 190 -6.14 -9.64 9.30
N LEU A 191 -7.01 -10.23 8.47
CA LEU A 191 -6.72 -11.49 7.79
C LEU A 191 -5.53 -11.40 6.84
N LEU A 192 -5.38 -10.27 6.13
CA LEU A 192 -4.33 -10.06 5.15
C LEU A 192 -2.94 -9.93 5.80
N PHE A 193 -2.85 -9.19 6.92
CA PHE A 193 -1.56 -8.86 7.54
C PHE A 193 -1.13 -9.86 8.62
N SER A 194 -2.06 -10.49 9.35
CA SER A 194 -1.75 -11.36 10.50
C SER A 194 -0.81 -12.54 10.21
N PRO A 195 -0.72 -13.11 8.99
CA PRO A 195 0.24 -14.17 8.72
C PRO A 195 1.70 -13.77 8.86
N LEU A 196 2.04 -12.50 8.60
CA LEU A 196 3.41 -12.00 8.60
C LEU A 196 3.70 -10.96 9.69
N PHE A 197 2.66 -10.37 10.27
CA PHE A 197 2.78 -9.27 11.23
C PHE A 197 2.01 -9.52 12.52
N SER A 198 2.59 -9.07 13.62
CA SER A 198 1.84 -8.84 14.86
C SER A 198 1.10 -7.50 14.74
N ILE A 199 -0.23 -7.52 14.80
CA ILE A 199 -1.06 -6.31 14.78
C ILE A 199 -1.00 -5.68 16.17
N LYS A 200 -0.30 -4.55 16.30
CA LYS A 200 -0.19 -3.81 17.56
C LYS A 200 -1.34 -2.83 17.75
N LYS A 201 -1.85 -2.29 16.63
CA LYS A 201 -3.01 -1.41 16.58
C LYS A 201 -3.69 -1.54 15.22
N MET A 202 -5.00 -1.52 15.18
CA MET A 202 -5.82 -1.34 13.99
C MET A 202 -7.21 -0.88 14.44
N GLU A 203 -7.40 0.43 14.52
CA GLU A 203 -8.56 1.06 15.13
C GLU A 203 -9.06 2.22 14.27
N LEU A 204 -10.32 2.60 14.42
CA LEU A 204 -10.85 3.79 13.78
C LEU A 204 -9.98 5.00 14.13
N CYS A 205 -9.56 5.71 13.07
CA CYS A 205 -8.73 6.88 13.19
C CYS A 205 -9.58 8.05 13.74
N TYR A 206 -9.32 8.48 14.98
CA TYR A 206 -10.12 9.51 15.66
C TYR A 206 -9.81 10.93 15.17
N ASN A 207 -8.62 11.14 14.60
CA ASN A 207 -8.09 12.43 14.16
C ASN A 207 -7.94 12.56 12.64
N SER A 208 -8.70 11.76 11.88
CA SER A 208 -8.83 11.93 10.43
C SER A 208 -9.33 13.31 10.07
N ILE A 209 -8.91 13.82 8.92
CA ILE A 209 -9.45 15.06 8.37
C ILE A 209 -10.99 14.98 8.19
N PRO A 210 -11.73 16.09 8.26
CA PRO A 210 -13.18 16.07 8.21
C PRO A 210 -13.79 15.24 7.07
N PRO A 211 -13.29 15.28 5.80
CA PRO A 211 -13.86 14.48 4.71
C PRO A 211 -13.65 12.97 4.85
N ARG A 212 -12.71 12.52 5.70
CA ARG A 212 -12.35 11.11 5.88
C ARG A 212 -12.73 10.57 7.26
N ARG A 213 -13.30 11.41 8.11
CA ARG A 213 -13.67 11.07 9.50
C ARG A 213 -14.62 9.86 9.54
N GLY A 214 -14.28 8.88 10.39
CA GLY A 214 -15.04 7.64 10.55
C GLY A 214 -14.89 6.63 9.41
N THR A 215 -14.03 6.91 8.41
CA THR A 215 -13.80 6.05 7.27
C THR A 215 -12.34 5.63 7.10
N GLU A 216 -11.51 5.87 8.10
CA GLU A 216 -10.11 5.47 8.11
C GLU A 216 -9.78 4.68 9.37
N LEU A 217 -8.84 3.74 9.23
CA LEU A 217 -8.18 3.02 10.32
C LEU A 217 -6.76 3.54 10.45
N PHE A 218 -6.34 3.85 11.68
CA PHE A 218 -4.93 3.97 12.00
C PHE A 218 -4.40 2.62 12.45
N PHE A 219 -3.26 2.19 11.90
CA PHE A 219 -2.69 0.89 12.21
C PHE A 219 -1.20 0.95 12.54
N ILE A 220 -0.75 0.00 13.36
CA ILE A 220 0.65 -0.29 13.64
C ILE A 220 0.80 -1.81 13.57
N LEU A 221 1.62 -2.27 12.64
CA LEU A 221 2.02 -3.65 12.46
C LEU A 221 3.50 -3.79 12.81
N GLN A 222 3.86 -4.89 13.43
CA GLN A 222 5.27 -5.20 13.74
C GLN A 222 5.67 -6.49 13.04
N LYS A 223 6.81 -6.47 12.34
CA LYS A 223 7.38 -7.67 11.71
C LYS A 223 7.63 -8.74 12.76
N ASN A 224 7.10 -9.94 12.53
CA ASN A 224 7.41 -11.11 13.33
C ASN A 224 8.89 -11.48 13.14
N TYR A 225 9.50 -12.06 14.18
CA TYR A 225 10.90 -12.53 14.14
C TYR A 225 11.03 -13.80 13.31
#